data_bc8cd4185a59649bb97dcca97e01a376
#
_entry.id   bc8cd4185a59649bb97dcca97e01a376
#
_cell.length_a   1.000
_cell.length_b   1.000
_cell.length_c   1.000
_cell.angle_alpha   90.00
_cell.angle_beta   90.00
_cell.angle_gamma   90.00
#
_symmetry.space_group_name_H-M   'P 1'
#
loop_
_entity.id
_entity.type
_entity.pdbx_description
1 polymer ?
#
loop_
_entity_poly.entity_id
_entity_poly.type
_entity_poly.pdbx_seq_one_letter_code
_entity_poly.pdbx_strand_id
1 'polypeptide(L)'
;MFEDQSAGVSVPQLGPGDSVPELSLLDQNGDLQTGSQLFAKGTILYFFPSAGTPGCTKEAADFQDHVAEFESHGYQVVGVSPDSVERLKSFEDSHELTFTLLSDPDLAAHKAFGAFGDKTIFGRLYRGVLRSTIVIGAGGRVQEAMYNVRATGHIPKLLKLINQ
;
A
#
# COMPACT_ATOMS: atom_id res chain seq x y z
N MET A 1 18.58 -8.66 24.82
CA MET A 1 18.09 -8.28 24.43
C MET A 1 17.85 -8.28 24.02
N PHE A 2 17.52 -8.34 23.97
CA PHE A 2 16.96 -8.17 23.51
C PHE A 2 16.36 -8.18 23.02
N GLU A 3 16.16 -8.30 22.95
CA GLU A 3 15.46 -8.22 22.50
C GLU A 3 14.77 -8.25 22.10
N ASP A 4 14.80 -8.40 22.28
CA ASP A 4 14.04 -8.29 21.87
C ASP A 4 13.48 -8.27 21.58
N GLN A 5 13.48 -8.36 21.86
CA GLN A 5 12.82 -8.08 21.60
C GLN A 5 12.12 -8.21 21.01
N SER A 6 11.98 -8.27 20.80
CA SER A 6 11.37 -8.37 20.26
C SER A 6 10.38 -8.99 19.73
N ALA A 7 10.13 -9.83 20.02
CA ALA A 7 8.89 -10.51 19.79
C ALA A 7 7.75 -9.50 19.81
N GLY A 8 6.71 -9.67 18.97
CA GLY A 8 5.60 -8.74 18.92
C GLY A 8 5.92 -7.39 18.31
N VAL A 9 7.09 -7.23 17.78
CA VAL A 9 7.52 -5.95 17.20
C VAL A 9 7.26 -5.93 15.72
N SER A 10 6.66 -4.84 15.25
CA SER A 10 6.50 -4.61 13.82
C SER A 10 7.85 -4.40 13.16
N VAL A 11 7.93 -4.70 11.87
CA VAL A 11 9.11 -4.35 11.09
C VAL A 11 9.28 -2.82 11.06
N PRO A 12 10.49 -2.30 10.79
CA PRO A 12 10.71 -0.86 10.77
C PRO A 12 9.76 -0.14 9.81
N GLN A 13 9.20 0.95 10.27
CA GLN A 13 8.29 1.78 9.49
C GLN A 13 9.04 2.98 8.92
N LEU A 14 8.54 3.48 7.81
CA LEU A 14 9.13 4.63 7.13
C LEU A 14 8.50 5.93 7.65
N GLY A 15 9.22 7.02 7.47
CA GLY A 15 8.70 8.33 7.81
C GLY A 15 9.12 9.37 6.77
N PRO A 16 8.60 10.60 6.88
CA PRO A 16 8.92 11.66 5.91
C PRO A 16 10.42 11.87 5.78
N GLY A 17 10.89 11.96 4.54
CA GLY A 17 12.30 12.14 4.21
C GLY A 17 13.06 10.85 3.97
N ASP A 18 12.52 9.70 4.36
CA ASP A 18 13.19 8.42 4.12
C ASP A 18 13.18 8.09 2.64
N SER A 19 14.25 7.42 2.19
CA SER A 19 14.26 6.82 0.86
C SER A 19 13.48 5.51 0.92
N VAL A 20 12.70 5.22 -0.13
CA VAL A 20 11.93 3.98 -0.16
C VAL A 20 12.85 2.79 -0.42
N PRO A 21 12.50 1.60 0.12
CA PRO A 21 13.21 0.37 -0.22
C PRO A 21 13.06 0.02 -1.70
N GLU A 22 13.91 -0.87 -2.17
CA GLU A 22 13.76 -1.41 -3.52
C GLU A 22 12.46 -2.21 -3.62
N LEU A 23 11.87 -2.16 -4.79
CA LEU A 23 10.62 -2.86 -5.06
C LEU A 23 10.73 -3.54 -6.43
N SER A 24 10.28 -4.80 -6.50
CA SER A 24 10.25 -5.54 -7.75
C SER A 24 9.18 -6.62 -7.62
N LEU A 25 8.00 -6.35 -8.18
CA LEU A 25 6.84 -7.22 -8.05
C LEU A 25 6.10 -7.30 -9.39
N LEU A 26 5.36 -8.39 -9.58
CA LEU A 26 4.50 -8.55 -10.75
C LEU A 26 3.19 -7.80 -10.53
N ASP A 27 2.70 -7.18 -11.59
CA ASP A 27 1.40 -6.51 -11.52
C ASP A 27 0.27 -7.47 -11.90
N GLN A 28 -0.96 -6.97 -11.98
CA GLN A 28 -2.14 -7.77 -12.27
C GLN A 28 -2.14 -8.35 -13.68
N ASN A 29 -1.27 -7.88 -14.54
CA ASN A 29 -1.10 -8.41 -15.90
C ASN A 29 0.09 -9.35 -16.02
N GLY A 30 0.81 -9.59 -14.91
CA GLY A 30 1.99 -10.44 -14.91
C GLY A 30 3.25 -9.74 -15.37
N ASP A 31 3.22 -8.43 -15.52
CA ASP A 31 4.39 -7.64 -15.92
C ASP A 31 5.18 -7.21 -14.69
N LEU A 32 6.51 -7.23 -14.81
CA LEU A 32 7.37 -6.83 -13.70
C LEU A 32 7.37 -5.31 -13.56
N GLN A 33 7.11 -4.85 -12.34
CA GLN A 33 7.15 -3.43 -11.99
C GLN A 33 8.26 -3.22 -10.97
N THR A 34 9.12 -2.26 -11.22
CA THR A 34 10.23 -1.95 -10.32
C THR A 34 10.01 -0.59 -9.67
N GLY A 35 10.61 -0.41 -8.49
CA GLY A 35 10.52 0.88 -7.79
C GLY A 35 11.09 2.02 -8.60
N SER A 36 12.20 1.78 -9.31
CA SER A 36 12.81 2.85 -10.12
C SER A 36 11.88 3.33 -11.22
N GLN A 37 11.05 2.45 -11.77
CA GLN A 37 10.06 2.83 -12.77
C GLN A 37 8.85 3.53 -12.14
N LEU A 38 8.30 2.92 -11.07
CA LEU A 38 7.10 3.43 -10.42
C LEU A 38 7.35 4.78 -9.77
N PHE A 39 8.46 4.92 -9.06
CA PHE A 39 8.72 6.11 -8.25
C PHE A 39 9.40 7.23 -9.05
N ALA A 40 9.52 7.08 -10.36
CA ALA A 40 9.94 8.18 -11.22
C ALA A 40 8.93 9.34 -11.17
N LYS A 41 7.70 9.05 -10.79
CA LYS A 41 6.68 10.08 -10.55
C LYS A 41 6.07 9.86 -9.17
N GLY A 42 5.32 10.84 -8.69
CA GLY A 42 4.64 10.75 -7.41
C GLY A 42 3.75 9.52 -7.35
N THR A 43 3.76 8.82 -6.22
CA THR A 43 3.06 7.55 -6.07
C THR A 43 2.39 7.49 -4.71
N ILE A 44 1.12 7.11 -4.71
CA ILE A 44 0.41 6.73 -3.50
C ILE A 44 0.39 5.22 -3.49
N LEU A 45 1.23 4.65 -2.63
CA LEU A 45 1.41 3.21 -2.51
C LEU A 45 0.63 2.74 -1.30
N TYR A 46 -0.39 1.91 -1.50
CA TYR A 46 -1.16 1.42 -0.37
C TYR A 46 -1.11 -0.11 -0.30
N PHE A 47 -1.03 -0.60 0.93
CA PHE A 47 -0.95 -2.03 1.24
C PHE A 47 -2.28 -2.48 1.83
N PHE A 48 -2.83 -3.59 1.31
CA PHE A 48 -4.11 -4.11 1.78
C PHE A 48 -4.02 -5.63 1.91
N PRO A 49 -4.77 -6.21 2.87
CA PRO A 49 -4.56 -7.63 3.22
C PRO A 49 -5.14 -8.64 2.24
N SER A 50 -6.26 -8.33 1.56
CA SER A 50 -6.88 -9.38 0.73
C SER A 50 -7.90 -8.79 -0.24
N ALA A 51 -7.66 -8.97 -1.53
CA ALA A 51 -8.59 -8.58 -2.58
C ALA A 51 -9.92 -9.34 -2.41
N GLY A 52 -11.02 -8.63 -2.65
CA GLY A 52 -12.35 -9.23 -2.56
C GLY A 52 -13.00 -9.20 -1.19
N THR A 53 -12.28 -8.81 -0.14
CA THR A 53 -12.91 -8.57 1.17
C THR A 53 -13.64 -7.23 1.16
N PRO A 54 -14.69 -7.08 2.01
CA PRO A 54 -15.47 -5.83 2.00
C PRO A 54 -14.65 -4.57 2.23
N GLY A 55 -13.73 -4.59 3.21
CA GLY A 55 -12.91 -3.42 3.52
C GLY A 55 -11.97 -3.07 2.37
N CYS A 56 -11.30 -4.06 1.80
CA CYS A 56 -10.38 -3.83 0.69
C CYS A 56 -11.11 -3.40 -0.58
N THR A 57 -12.31 -3.93 -0.81
CA THR A 57 -13.15 -3.51 -1.93
C THR A 57 -13.57 -2.06 -1.78
N LYS A 58 -13.99 -1.66 -0.58
CA LYS A 58 -14.38 -0.28 -0.31
C LYS A 58 -13.21 0.69 -0.49
N GLU A 59 -12.04 0.31 0.04
CA GLU A 59 -10.84 1.14 -0.11
C GLU A 59 -10.45 1.31 -1.57
N ALA A 60 -10.47 0.21 -2.34
CA ALA A 60 -10.13 0.27 -3.76
C ALA A 60 -11.11 1.15 -4.54
N ALA A 61 -12.41 1.04 -4.22
CA ALA A 61 -13.43 1.86 -4.86
C ALA A 61 -13.23 3.35 -4.54
N ASP A 62 -12.88 3.65 -3.29
CA ASP A 62 -12.63 5.03 -2.88
C ASP A 62 -11.41 5.60 -3.61
N PHE A 63 -10.34 4.82 -3.75
CA PHE A 63 -9.19 5.24 -4.53
C PHE A 63 -9.57 5.46 -6.00
N GLN A 64 -10.33 4.53 -6.57
CA GLN A 64 -10.73 4.64 -7.98
C GLN A 64 -11.57 5.89 -8.23
N ASP A 65 -12.46 6.22 -7.31
CA ASP A 65 -13.29 7.41 -7.42
C ASP A 65 -12.46 8.70 -7.47
N HIS A 66 -11.22 8.66 -6.98
CA HIS A 66 -10.36 9.85 -6.87
C HIS A 66 -9.08 9.74 -7.70
N VAL A 67 -8.96 8.72 -8.57
CA VAL A 67 -7.75 8.51 -9.37
C VAL A 67 -7.41 9.76 -10.19
N ALA A 68 -8.40 10.34 -10.87
CA ALA A 68 -8.17 11.50 -11.70
C ALA A 68 -7.69 12.70 -10.88
N GLU A 69 -8.23 12.85 -9.67
CA GLU A 69 -7.83 13.92 -8.78
C GLU A 69 -6.39 13.75 -8.32
N PHE A 70 -6.01 12.52 -7.92
CA PHE A 70 -4.64 12.23 -7.56
C PHE A 70 -3.68 12.51 -8.72
N GLU A 71 -4.07 12.08 -9.93
CA GLU A 71 -3.23 12.29 -11.11
C GLU A 71 -3.07 13.76 -11.43
N SER A 72 -4.10 14.57 -11.19
CA SER A 72 -4.01 16.02 -11.40
C SER A 72 -2.99 16.68 -10.49
N HIS A 73 -2.65 16.04 -9.37
CA HIS A 73 -1.63 16.52 -8.44
C HIS A 73 -0.28 15.81 -8.64
N GLY A 74 -0.13 15.02 -9.69
CA GLY A 74 1.13 14.36 -10.01
C GLY A 74 1.34 13.02 -9.33
N TYR A 75 0.26 12.39 -8.84
CA TYR A 75 0.36 11.10 -8.13
C TYR A 75 -0.42 10.01 -8.83
N GLN A 76 0.22 8.87 -9.03
CA GLN A 76 -0.48 7.64 -9.41
C GLN A 76 -0.81 6.84 -8.17
N VAL A 77 -1.81 5.98 -8.27
CA VAL A 77 -2.20 5.06 -7.19
C VAL A 77 -1.68 3.68 -7.52
N VAL A 78 -1.06 3.02 -6.54
CA VAL A 78 -0.57 1.64 -6.68
C VAL A 78 -0.95 0.87 -5.43
N GLY A 79 -1.66 -0.25 -5.61
CA GLY A 79 -2.04 -1.11 -4.50
C GLY A 79 -1.15 -2.34 -4.43
N VAL A 80 -0.87 -2.84 -3.22
CA VAL A 80 -0.04 -4.02 -3.01
C VAL A 80 -0.75 -4.95 -2.04
N SER A 81 -0.86 -6.22 -2.40
CA SER A 81 -1.46 -7.23 -1.52
C SER A 81 -0.73 -8.57 -1.66
N PRO A 82 -0.97 -9.50 -0.73
CA PRO A 82 -0.41 -10.85 -0.84
C PRO A 82 -1.08 -11.72 -1.90
N ASP A 83 -2.14 -11.23 -2.53
CA ASP A 83 -2.89 -12.00 -3.51
C ASP A 83 -2.07 -12.34 -4.74
N SER A 84 -2.43 -13.41 -5.43
CA SER A 84 -1.80 -13.81 -6.67
C SER A 84 -2.14 -12.83 -7.80
N VAL A 85 -1.33 -12.88 -8.86
CA VAL A 85 -1.57 -12.09 -10.07
C VAL A 85 -2.99 -12.35 -10.59
N GLU A 86 -3.42 -13.60 -10.62
CA GLU A 86 -4.75 -13.99 -11.12
C GLU A 86 -5.88 -13.38 -10.28
N ARG A 87 -5.73 -13.40 -8.95
CA ARG A 87 -6.73 -12.81 -8.08
C ARG A 87 -6.77 -11.29 -8.24
N LEU A 88 -5.64 -10.65 -8.41
CA LEU A 88 -5.58 -9.21 -8.62
C LEU A 88 -6.21 -8.82 -9.96
N LYS A 89 -6.00 -9.63 -11.00
CA LYS A 89 -6.63 -9.38 -12.29
C LYS A 89 -8.15 -9.50 -12.19
N SER A 90 -8.63 -10.51 -11.48
CA SER A 90 -10.05 -10.70 -11.24
C SER A 90 -10.63 -9.53 -10.45
N PHE A 91 -9.89 -9.04 -9.46
CA PHE A 91 -10.31 -7.90 -8.64
C PHE A 91 -10.41 -6.63 -9.48
N GLU A 92 -9.40 -6.38 -10.33
CA GLU A 92 -9.41 -5.27 -11.27
C GLU A 92 -10.64 -5.30 -12.17
N ASP A 93 -10.89 -6.47 -12.76
CA ASP A 93 -12.01 -6.63 -13.70
C ASP A 93 -13.35 -6.46 -13.01
N SER A 94 -13.51 -7.05 -11.82
CA SER A 94 -14.78 -7.00 -11.09
C SER A 94 -15.15 -5.59 -10.64
N HIS A 95 -14.17 -4.76 -10.36
CA HIS A 95 -14.40 -3.43 -9.81
C HIS A 95 -13.95 -2.31 -10.74
N GLU A 96 -13.59 -2.67 -11.98
CA GLU A 96 -13.22 -1.71 -13.03
C GLU A 96 -12.14 -0.73 -12.56
N LEU A 97 -11.10 -1.29 -11.93
CA LEU A 97 -9.98 -0.50 -11.42
C LEU A 97 -9.04 -0.14 -12.56
N THR A 98 -8.50 1.09 -12.53
CA THR A 98 -7.62 1.57 -13.58
C THR A 98 -6.19 1.79 -13.09
N PHE A 99 -5.90 1.49 -11.83
CA PHE A 99 -4.56 1.67 -11.28
C PHE A 99 -3.85 0.33 -11.11
N THR A 100 -2.53 0.40 -10.93
CA THR A 100 -1.67 -0.78 -10.82
C THR A 100 -1.90 -1.51 -9.50
N LEU A 101 -1.98 -2.83 -9.57
CA LEU A 101 -2.04 -3.71 -8.41
C LEU A 101 -0.84 -4.64 -8.45
N LEU A 102 -0.11 -4.75 -7.34
CA LEU A 102 1.11 -5.54 -7.26
C LEU A 102 0.90 -6.75 -6.36
N SER A 103 1.43 -7.90 -6.80
CA SER A 103 1.33 -9.16 -6.09
C SER A 103 2.59 -9.37 -5.24
N ASP A 104 2.39 -9.54 -3.92
CA ASP A 104 3.47 -9.71 -2.94
C ASP A 104 3.20 -10.94 -2.07
N PRO A 105 3.16 -12.16 -2.67
CA PRO A 105 2.66 -13.34 -1.96
C PRO A 105 3.54 -13.77 -0.78
N ASP A 106 4.82 -13.47 -0.80
CA ASP A 106 5.72 -13.80 0.31
C ASP A 106 5.90 -12.65 1.30
N LEU A 107 5.16 -11.56 1.11
CA LEU A 107 5.15 -10.40 2.01
C LEU A 107 6.49 -9.65 2.09
N ALA A 108 7.37 -9.85 1.11
CA ALA A 108 8.69 -9.19 1.13
C ALA A 108 8.54 -7.68 1.07
N ALA A 109 7.70 -7.16 0.18
CA ALA A 109 7.48 -5.72 0.06
C ALA A 109 6.72 -5.17 1.26
N HIS A 110 5.72 -5.91 1.76
CA HIS A 110 5.01 -5.50 2.98
C HIS A 110 6.00 -5.28 4.12
N LYS A 111 6.92 -6.21 4.32
CA LYS A 111 7.91 -6.11 5.39
C LYS A 111 8.91 -5.01 5.15
N ALA A 112 9.39 -4.87 3.91
CA ALA A 112 10.37 -3.84 3.57
C ALA A 112 9.82 -2.44 3.80
N PHE A 113 8.53 -2.22 3.53
CA PHE A 113 7.91 -0.92 3.67
C PHE A 113 7.25 -0.70 5.04
N GLY A 114 7.33 -1.67 5.94
CA GLY A 114 6.79 -1.54 7.29
C GLY A 114 5.31 -1.86 7.43
N ALA A 115 4.68 -2.39 6.39
CA ALA A 115 3.24 -2.66 6.38
C ALA A 115 2.91 -4.07 6.90
N PHE A 116 3.68 -4.52 7.88
CA PHE A 116 3.52 -5.83 8.48
C PHE A 116 3.88 -5.73 9.95
N GLY A 117 3.08 -6.33 10.80
CA GLY A 117 3.36 -6.32 12.23
C GLY A 117 2.20 -6.83 13.05
N ASP A 118 2.21 -6.45 14.32
CA ASP A 118 1.20 -6.87 15.27
C ASP A 118 0.02 -5.91 15.26
N LYS A 119 -1.18 -6.47 15.31
CA LYS A 119 -2.39 -5.68 15.42
C LYS A 119 -3.37 -6.39 16.36
N THR A 120 -4.21 -5.63 17.04
CA THR A 120 -5.19 -6.16 17.97
C THR A 120 -6.59 -6.08 17.34
N ILE A 121 -7.26 -7.24 17.29
CA ILE A 121 -8.63 -7.34 16.78
C ILE A 121 -9.46 -8.04 17.87
N PHE A 122 -10.48 -7.35 18.36
CA PHE A 122 -11.34 -7.86 19.44
C PHE A 122 -10.53 -8.34 20.66
N GLY A 123 -9.49 -7.56 21.01
CA GLY A 123 -8.65 -7.88 22.17
C GLY A 123 -7.62 -8.96 21.95
N ARG A 124 -7.54 -9.54 20.76
CA ARG A 124 -6.56 -10.59 20.43
C ARG A 124 -5.47 -10.02 19.54
N LEU A 125 -4.25 -10.45 19.80
CA LEU A 125 -3.08 -10.00 19.03
C LEU A 125 -2.88 -10.91 17.82
N TYR A 126 -2.76 -10.29 16.66
CA TYR A 126 -2.46 -10.98 15.41
C TYR A 126 -1.23 -10.36 14.78
N ARG A 127 -0.46 -11.18 14.07
CA ARG A 127 0.65 -10.68 13.25
C ARG A 127 0.27 -10.85 11.79
N GLY A 128 0.37 -9.77 11.01
CA GLY A 128 0.01 -9.83 9.61
C GLY A 128 0.12 -8.46 8.95
N VAL A 129 -0.55 -8.35 7.81
CA VAL A 129 -0.55 -7.12 7.02
C VAL A 129 -1.19 -5.99 7.80
N LEU A 130 -0.48 -4.86 7.86
CA LEU A 130 -1.03 -3.61 8.35
C LEU A 130 -1.50 -2.79 7.15
N ARG A 131 -2.78 -2.48 7.08
CA ARG A 131 -3.32 -1.62 6.02
C ARG A 131 -2.63 -0.26 6.13
N SER A 132 -1.89 0.10 5.09
CA SER A 132 -0.99 1.26 5.16
C SER A 132 -1.00 2.03 3.86
N THR A 133 -0.74 3.33 3.94
CA THR A 133 -0.63 4.18 2.75
C THR A 133 0.60 5.03 2.88
N ILE A 134 1.45 4.98 1.86
CA ILE A 134 2.71 5.74 1.84
C ILE A 134 2.67 6.66 0.63
N VAL A 135 2.80 7.96 0.90
CA VAL A 135 2.87 8.99 -0.15
C VAL A 135 4.33 9.19 -0.49
N ILE A 136 4.68 8.90 -1.74
CA ILE A 136 6.06 8.91 -2.21
C ILE A 136 6.18 9.98 -3.29
N GLY A 137 7.10 10.93 -3.08
CA GLY A 137 7.38 11.95 -4.07
C GLY A 137 8.16 11.40 -5.24
N ALA A 138 8.15 12.11 -6.37
CA ALA A 138 8.95 11.76 -7.53
C ALA A 138 10.43 11.65 -7.10
N GLY A 139 11.07 10.56 -7.48
CA GLY A 139 12.44 10.27 -7.08
C GLY A 139 12.56 9.31 -5.91
N GLY A 140 11.45 8.89 -5.30
CA GLY A 140 11.47 7.81 -4.30
C GLY A 140 11.70 8.25 -2.88
N ARG A 141 11.30 9.46 -2.50
CA ARG A 141 11.35 9.91 -1.10
C ARG A 141 9.96 9.92 -0.50
N VAL A 142 9.86 9.39 0.71
CA VAL A 142 8.62 9.38 1.47
C VAL A 142 8.25 10.80 1.87
N GLN A 143 7.03 11.21 1.54
CA GLN A 143 6.47 12.49 1.99
C GLN A 143 5.61 12.29 3.22
N GLU A 144 4.87 11.19 3.27
CA GLU A 144 4.01 10.86 4.39
C GLU A 144 3.84 9.34 4.44
N ALA A 145 3.70 8.77 5.63
CA ALA A 145 3.45 7.35 5.80
C ALA A 145 2.40 7.16 6.88
N MET A 146 1.34 6.44 6.54
CA MET A 146 0.23 6.17 7.46
C MET A 146 0.09 4.67 7.59
N TYR A 147 0.27 4.16 8.80
CA TYR A 147 0.26 2.73 9.08
C TYR A 147 -0.98 2.36 9.89
N ASN A 148 -1.46 1.16 9.68
CA ASN A 148 -2.61 0.61 10.39
C ASN A 148 -3.85 1.50 10.26
N VAL A 149 -4.14 1.93 9.02
CA VAL A 149 -5.26 2.81 8.73
C VAL A 149 -6.54 2.01 8.54
N ARG A 150 -7.67 2.68 8.67
CA ARG A 150 -8.96 2.07 8.40
C ARG A 150 -9.23 2.03 6.89
N ALA A 151 -10.04 1.07 6.46
CA ALA A 151 -10.41 0.92 5.06
C ALA A 151 -11.24 2.09 4.54
N THR A 152 -11.92 2.80 5.43
CA THR A 152 -12.81 3.91 5.05
C THR A 152 -12.36 5.20 5.72
N GLY A 153 -12.61 6.31 5.04
CA GLY A 153 -12.44 7.64 5.62
C GLY A 153 -11.05 8.23 5.51
N HIS A 154 -10.04 7.48 5.08
CA HIS A 154 -8.69 8.04 5.01
C HIS A 154 -8.37 8.73 3.67
N ILE A 155 -9.14 8.43 2.61
CA ILE A 155 -8.90 9.04 1.30
C ILE A 155 -9.10 10.56 1.34
N PRO A 156 -10.14 11.10 2.00
CA PRO A 156 -10.26 12.57 2.11
C PRO A 156 -9.09 13.22 2.84
N LYS A 157 -8.55 12.57 3.88
CA LYS A 157 -7.35 13.07 4.58
C LYS A 157 -6.16 13.10 3.64
N LEU A 158 -6.02 12.05 2.85
CA LEU A 158 -4.92 11.92 1.90
C LEU A 158 -4.99 13.02 0.84
N LEU A 159 -6.19 13.30 0.32
CA LEU A 159 -6.39 14.37 -0.64
C LEU A 159 -6.02 15.73 -0.05
N LYS A 160 -6.34 15.97 1.21
CA LYS A 160 -5.93 17.21 1.88
C LYS A 160 -4.42 17.34 1.95
N LEU A 161 -3.73 16.25 2.23
CA LEU A 161 -2.26 16.27 2.35
C LEU A 161 -1.59 16.63 1.02
N ILE A 162 -2.07 16.08 -0.09
CA ILE A 162 -1.45 16.34 -1.39
C ILE A 162 -1.91 17.65 -2.02
N ASN A 163 -2.97 18.26 -1.51
CA ASN A 163 -3.47 19.55 -2.00
C ASN A 163 -2.76 20.75 -1.37
N GLN A 164 -1.87 20.52 -0.44
CA GLN A 164 -1.13 21.60 0.23
C GLN A 164 0.04 22.09 -0.60
#